data_71aae7d2e068073dbdb8ae697a1c9c63
#
_entry.id   71aae7d2e068073dbdb8ae697a1c9c63
#
_cell.length_a   1.000
_cell.length_b   1.000
_cell.length_c   1.000
_cell.angle_alpha   90.00
_cell.angle_beta   90.00
_cell.angle_gamma   90.00
#
_symmetry.space_group_name_H-M   'P 1'
#
loop_
_entity.id
_entity.type
_entity.pdbx_description
1 polymer ?
#
loop_
_entity_poly.entity_id
_entity_poly.type
_entity_poly.pdbx_seq_one_letter_code
_entity_poly.pdbx_strand_id
1 'polypeptide(L)'
;MDIILGLLIIAVGSFGQSSSYVPINKVREWSWESFWLVQGIFAWLVFPLLGALLAVPEGGSLWQLWSSGGALLSVVYGVLWGVGGLTFGLSMRYLGVALGQSIALGTCAAFGTLFPALFAGTDQLHGDGLMLLCGVCVTIAGIAVIGYAGSLRAANMSDDEKNAAVKDFALTKGLLVALLAGVMSACFALGLDAGGHIRRAALSGGAAPLYAGLPVVFLVTLGGFITNAAYCLRQNVKNHTARDYFSCSSRVLANNVFFCALAGVLWYSQFFGLETGKSFLGDSPVLLAFSWSILMSLNVVFSNVWGIILKEWRGCGKKAAAVLVAGLLLLIASVIVVAMAQQ
;
A
#
# COMPACT_ATOMS: atom_id res chain seq x y z
N MET A 1 24.41 -0.89 11.80
CA MET A 1 24.39 -0.09 10.56
C MET A 1 23.38 -0.66 9.56
N ASP A 2 23.24 -1.96 9.51
CA ASP A 2 22.37 -2.64 8.54
C ASP A 2 20.88 -2.35 8.73
N ILE A 3 20.39 -2.34 9.99
CA ILE A 3 18.97 -2.01 10.28
C ILE A 3 18.59 -0.62 9.75
N ILE A 4 19.45 0.39 9.95
CA ILE A 4 19.20 1.75 9.46
C ILE A 4 19.12 1.74 7.93
N LEU A 5 19.99 1.00 7.26
CA LEU A 5 19.95 0.85 5.81
C LEU A 5 18.66 0.18 5.35
N GLY A 6 18.23 -0.89 6.03
CA GLY A 6 16.96 -1.55 5.75
C GLY A 6 15.76 -0.60 5.87
N LEU A 7 15.72 0.18 6.96
CA LEU A 7 14.67 1.19 7.17
C LEU A 7 14.68 2.29 6.10
N LEU A 8 15.86 2.75 5.67
CA LEU A 8 15.99 3.74 4.60
C LEU A 8 15.52 3.18 3.25
N ILE A 9 15.82 1.93 2.93
CA ILE A 9 15.35 1.28 1.71
C ILE A 9 13.81 1.18 1.71
N ILE A 10 13.21 0.76 2.84
CA ILE A 10 11.75 0.74 3.00
C ILE A 10 11.17 2.15 2.83
N ALA A 11 11.83 3.17 3.40
CA ALA A 11 11.37 4.56 3.29
C ALA A 11 11.39 5.08 1.85
N VAL A 12 12.44 4.76 1.08
CA VAL A 12 12.51 5.12 -0.35
C VAL A 12 11.38 4.46 -1.14
N GLY A 13 11.12 3.17 -0.91
CA GLY A 13 9.98 2.46 -1.51
C GLY A 13 8.64 3.08 -1.14
N SER A 14 8.45 3.44 0.14
CA SER A 14 7.26 4.13 0.65
C SER A 14 7.06 5.50 0.01
N PHE A 15 8.13 6.27 -0.15
CA PHE A 15 8.07 7.57 -0.85
C PHE A 15 7.63 7.38 -2.31
N GLY A 16 8.17 6.38 -3.01
CA GLY A 16 7.77 6.04 -4.36
C GLY A 16 6.27 5.73 -4.45
N GLN A 17 5.77 4.84 -3.58
CA GLN A 17 4.34 4.51 -3.52
C GLN A 17 3.46 5.74 -3.30
N SER A 18 3.79 6.55 -2.30
CA SER A 18 3.03 7.77 -2.00
C SER A 18 3.05 8.77 -3.15
N SER A 19 4.08 8.73 -3.99
CA SER A 19 4.22 9.58 -5.18
C SER A 19 3.46 9.03 -6.40
N SER A 20 2.99 7.77 -6.37
CA SER A 20 2.40 7.08 -7.54
C SER A 20 1.13 7.75 -8.07
N TYR A 21 0.41 8.50 -7.23
CA TYR A 21 -0.80 9.22 -7.64
C TYR A 21 -0.51 10.55 -8.37
N VAL A 22 0.71 11.07 -8.28
CA VAL A 22 1.07 12.35 -8.93
C VAL A 22 1.10 12.24 -10.46
N PRO A 23 1.72 11.21 -11.07
CA PRO A 23 1.71 11.01 -12.52
C PRO A 23 0.31 10.86 -13.13
N ILE A 24 -0.64 10.33 -12.38
CA ILE A 24 -2.02 10.10 -12.83
C ILE A 24 -2.69 11.40 -13.29
N ASN A 25 -2.36 12.54 -12.65
CA ASN A 25 -2.87 13.85 -13.04
C ASN A 25 -2.43 14.29 -14.45
N LYS A 26 -1.51 13.59 -15.09
CA LYS A 26 -1.05 13.84 -16.46
C LYS A 26 -1.74 12.95 -17.50
N VAL A 27 -2.54 11.98 -17.08
CA VAL A 27 -3.40 11.17 -17.98
C VAL A 27 -4.53 12.03 -18.51
N ARG A 28 -4.81 11.93 -19.80
CA ARG A 28 -5.76 12.79 -20.54
C ARG A 28 -6.77 11.95 -21.30
N GLU A 29 -7.99 12.46 -21.47
CA GLU A 29 -9.02 11.87 -22.33
C GLU A 29 -9.47 10.45 -21.95
N TRP A 30 -8.93 9.86 -20.89
CA TRP A 30 -9.32 8.57 -20.39
C TRP A 30 -10.22 8.67 -19.17
N SER A 31 -11.21 7.80 -19.09
CA SER A 31 -12.01 7.58 -17.89
C SER A 31 -11.16 6.98 -16.78
N TRP A 32 -11.68 7.07 -15.54
CA TRP A 32 -10.98 6.52 -14.38
C TRP A 32 -10.70 5.02 -14.53
N GLU A 33 -11.69 4.23 -14.96
CA GLU A 33 -11.57 2.79 -15.16
C GLU A 33 -10.54 2.44 -16.23
N SER A 34 -10.41 3.27 -17.27
CA SER A 34 -9.46 3.04 -18.36
C SER A 34 -8.01 3.24 -17.89
N PHE A 35 -7.73 4.34 -17.19
CA PHE A 35 -6.38 4.56 -16.66
C PHE A 35 -6.06 3.58 -15.53
N TRP A 36 -7.02 3.26 -14.63
CA TRP A 36 -6.81 2.35 -13.51
C TRP A 36 -6.44 0.95 -13.97
N LEU A 37 -7.09 0.46 -15.04
CA LEU A 37 -6.76 -0.82 -15.66
C LEU A 37 -5.35 -0.83 -16.23
N VAL A 38 -4.97 0.18 -17.02
CA VAL A 38 -3.65 0.23 -17.65
C VAL A 38 -2.54 0.42 -16.61
N GLN A 39 -2.74 1.30 -15.64
CA GLN A 39 -1.82 1.45 -14.51
C GLN A 39 -1.69 0.14 -13.73
N GLY A 40 -2.81 -0.57 -13.50
CA GLY A 40 -2.83 -1.87 -12.83
C GLY A 40 -2.05 -2.94 -13.58
N ILE A 41 -2.05 -2.96 -14.92
CA ILE A 41 -1.20 -3.86 -15.72
C ILE A 41 0.26 -3.65 -15.35
N PHE A 42 0.73 -2.41 -15.26
CA PHE A 42 2.11 -2.13 -14.88
C PHE A 42 2.38 -2.40 -13.40
N ALA A 43 1.53 -1.90 -12.51
CA ALA A 43 1.73 -1.97 -11.07
C ALA A 43 1.61 -3.40 -10.50
N TRP A 44 0.71 -4.21 -11.06
CA TRP A 44 0.32 -5.50 -10.47
C TRP A 44 0.70 -6.72 -11.29
N LEU A 45 1.07 -6.55 -12.57
CA LEU A 45 1.55 -7.65 -13.42
C LEU A 45 2.98 -7.42 -13.89
N VAL A 46 3.25 -6.36 -14.66
CA VAL A 46 4.52 -6.20 -15.38
C VAL A 46 5.68 -6.05 -14.39
N PHE A 47 5.65 -5.03 -13.52
CA PHE A 47 6.76 -4.80 -12.59
C PHE A 47 6.90 -5.88 -11.52
N PRO A 48 5.82 -6.42 -10.90
CA PRO A 48 5.95 -7.56 -10.00
C PRO A 48 6.49 -8.82 -10.67
N LEU A 49 6.12 -9.10 -11.92
CA LEU A 49 6.67 -10.23 -12.67
C LEU A 49 8.18 -10.05 -12.93
N LEU A 50 8.60 -8.86 -13.37
CA LEU A 50 10.01 -8.54 -13.54
C LEU A 50 10.79 -8.70 -12.23
N GLY A 51 10.23 -8.23 -11.11
CA GLY A 51 10.82 -8.45 -9.79
C GLY A 51 10.90 -9.92 -9.41
N ALA A 52 9.83 -10.70 -9.65
CA ALA A 52 9.82 -12.13 -9.36
C ALA A 52 10.89 -12.92 -10.12
N LEU A 53 11.18 -12.51 -11.35
CA LEU A 53 12.23 -13.14 -12.18
C LEU A 53 13.64 -12.98 -11.56
N LEU A 54 13.90 -11.93 -10.75
CA LEU A 54 15.16 -11.75 -10.05
C LEU A 54 15.43 -12.81 -8.97
N ALA A 55 14.38 -13.50 -8.52
CA ALA A 55 14.47 -14.54 -7.50
C ALA A 55 14.53 -15.96 -8.09
N VAL A 56 14.52 -16.11 -9.41
CA VAL A 56 14.62 -17.43 -10.05
C VAL A 56 16.06 -17.91 -9.98
N PRO A 57 16.34 -19.07 -9.34
CA PRO A 57 17.68 -19.65 -9.31
C PRO A 57 18.15 -20.07 -10.72
N GLU A 58 19.47 -20.22 -10.90
CA GLU A 58 20.04 -20.73 -12.16
C GLU A 58 19.45 -22.09 -12.50
N GLY A 59 18.97 -22.23 -13.74
CA GLY A 59 18.30 -23.45 -14.21
C GLY A 59 16.89 -23.72 -13.64
N GLY A 60 16.37 -22.82 -12.80
CA GLY A 60 15.04 -22.89 -12.23
C GLY A 60 13.99 -22.16 -13.05
N SER A 61 12.75 -22.16 -12.52
CA SER A 61 11.63 -21.42 -13.08
C SER A 61 10.70 -20.87 -12.00
N LEU A 62 9.93 -19.84 -12.31
CA LEU A 62 8.88 -19.34 -11.40
C LEU A 62 7.85 -20.43 -11.08
N TRP A 63 7.52 -21.29 -12.04
CA TRP A 63 6.57 -22.37 -11.83
C TRP A 63 7.04 -23.36 -10.75
N GLN A 64 8.33 -23.72 -10.75
CA GLN A 64 8.91 -24.57 -9.71
C GLN A 64 8.82 -23.90 -8.34
N LEU A 65 9.09 -22.60 -8.23
CA LEU A 65 8.93 -21.86 -6.99
C LEU A 65 7.47 -21.87 -6.52
N TRP A 66 6.52 -21.59 -7.39
CA TRP A 66 5.10 -21.53 -7.03
C TRP A 66 4.50 -22.91 -6.70
N SER A 67 5.03 -23.98 -7.23
CA SER A 67 4.62 -25.35 -6.88
C SER A 67 5.07 -25.81 -5.49
N SER A 68 5.96 -25.05 -4.81
CA SER A 68 6.44 -25.39 -3.46
C SER A 68 5.37 -25.25 -2.35
N GLY A 69 4.21 -24.64 -2.67
CA GLY A 69 3.06 -24.50 -1.77
C GLY A 69 2.68 -23.06 -1.47
N GLY A 70 1.44 -22.84 -1.08
CA GLY A 70 0.90 -21.52 -0.70
C GLY A 70 0.52 -20.60 -1.87
N ALA A 71 0.87 -20.91 -3.13
CA ALA A 71 0.64 -20.04 -4.27
C ALA A 71 -0.85 -19.68 -4.46
N LEU A 72 -1.74 -20.68 -4.45
CA LEU A 72 -3.17 -20.46 -4.60
C LEU A 72 -3.72 -19.57 -3.48
N LEU A 73 -3.30 -19.80 -2.23
CA LEU A 73 -3.76 -19.03 -1.08
C LEU A 73 -3.25 -17.59 -1.15
N SER A 74 -2.02 -17.36 -1.62
CA SER A 74 -1.48 -16.01 -1.89
C SER A 74 -2.33 -15.27 -2.93
N VAL A 75 -2.75 -15.95 -4.01
CA VAL A 75 -3.65 -15.36 -5.03
C VAL A 75 -5.02 -15.06 -4.44
N VAL A 76 -5.61 -15.97 -3.62
CA VAL A 76 -6.91 -15.75 -2.97
C VAL A 76 -6.87 -14.53 -2.04
N TYR A 77 -5.85 -14.40 -1.20
CA TYR A 77 -5.66 -13.20 -0.39
C TYR A 77 -5.45 -11.95 -1.26
N GLY A 78 -4.78 -12.10 -2.40
CA GLY A 78 -4.66 -11.04 -3.39
C GLY A 78 -6.01 -10.59 -3.96
N VAL A 79 -6.92 -11.52 -4.26
CA VAL A 79 -8.29 -11.20 -4.70
C VAL A 79 -9.04 -10.39 -3.64
N LEU A 80 -8.95 -10.78 -2.36
CA LEU A 80 -9.54 -10.04 -1.23
C LEU A 80 -8.90 -8.64 -1.09
N TRP A 81 -7.57 -8.57 -1.19
CA TRP A 81 -6.86 -7.29 -1.24
C TRP A 81 -7.33 -6.40 -2.39
N GLY A 82 -7.63 -6.97 -3.56
CA GLY A 82 -8.16 -6.25 -4.71
C GLY A 82 -9.47 -5.52 -4.42
N VAL A 83 -10.36 -6.11 -3.59
CA VAL A 83 -11.57 -5.42 -3.07
C VAL A 83 -11.15 -4.22 -2.20
N GLY A 84 -10.12 -4.39 -1.36
CA GLY A 84 -9.52 -3.30 -0.59
C GLY A 84 -9.03 -2.17 -1.48
N GLY A 85 -8.36 -2.46 -2.58
CA GLY A 85 -7.86 -1.48 -3.54
C GLY A 85 -8.98 -0.65 -4.19
N LEU A 86 -10.10 -1.27 -4.56
CA LEU A 86 -11.25 -0.57 -5.10
C LEU A 86 -11.91 0.36 -4.07
N THR A 87 -12.09 -0.10 -2.84
CA THR A 87 -12.66 0.71 -1.74
C THR A 87 -11.67 1.78 -1.28
N PHE A 88 -10.36 1.53 -1.40
CA PHE A 88 -9.31 2.53 -1.17
C PHE A 88 -9.43 3.73 -2.11
N GLY A 89 -9.62 3.50 -3.41
CA GLY A 89 -9.88 4.56 -4.38
C GLY A 89 -11.14 5.37 -4.04
N LEU A 90 -12.20 4.71 -3.57
CA LEU A 90 -13.41 5.39 -3.10
C LEU A 90 -13.16 6.23 -1.83
N SER A 91 -12.33 5.76 -0.90
CA SER A 91 -12.00 6.52 0.31
C SER A 91 -11.31 7.84 -0.03
N MET A 92 -10.38 7.82 -0.99
CA MET A 92 -9.73 9.04 -1.48
C MET A 92 -10.71 10.00 -2.17
N ARG A 93 -11.71 9.47 -2.89
CA ARG A 93 -12.76 10.26 -3.52
C ARG A 93 -13.63 11.00 -2.50
N TYR A 94 -13.90 10.38 -1.34
CA TYR A 94 -14.71 10.98 -0.27
C TYR A 94 -13.91 11.83 0.72
N LEU A 95 -12.65 11.51 0.98
CA LEU A 95 -11.84 12.14 2.05
C LEU A 95 -10.68 12.98 1.53
N GLY A 96 -10.32 12.86 0.26
CA GLY A 96 -9.07 13.36 -0.31
C GLY A 96 -7.93 12.36 -0.15
N VAL A 97 -6.84 12.61 -0.88
CA VAL A 97 -5.70 11.68 -0.94
C VAL A 97 -5.08 11.51 0.44
N ALA A 98 -4.74 12.60 1.13
CA ALA A 98 -4.03 12.55 2.39
C ALA A 98 -4.84 11.81 3.49
N LEU A 99 -6.09 12.20 3.72
CA LEU A 99 -6.91 11.61 4.79
C LEU A 99 -7.36 10.20 4.44
N GLY A 100 -7.81 9.97 3.19
CA GLY A 100 -8.25 8.65 2.72
C GLY A 100 -7.13 7.62 2.82
N GLN A 101 -5.92 7.96 2.37
CA GLN A 101 -4.74 7.09 2.52
C GLN A 101 -4.36 6.89 3.98
N SER A 102 -4.35 7.93 4.80
CA SER A 102 -3.97 7.82 6.21
C SER A 102 -4.83 6.80 6.96
N ILE A 103 -6.15 6.87 6.83
CA ILE A 103 -7.06 5.95 7.52
C ILE A 103 -6.96 4.54 6.94
N ALA A 104 -6.97 4.40 5.62
CA ALA A 104 -6.93 3.07 4.98
C ALA A 104 -5.59 2.37 5.20
N LEU A 105 -4.45 3.05 4.96
CA LEU A 105 -3.12 2.45 5.13
C LEU A 105 -2.77 2.23 6.59
N GLY A 106 -3.18 3.13 7.46
CA GLY A 106 -2.98 2.95 8.88
C GLY A 106 -3.78 1.77 9.45
N THR A 107 -5.04 1.61 9.02
CA THR A 107 -5.85 0.42 9.35
C THR A 107 -5.21 -0.85 8.77
N CYS A 108 -4.72 -0.78 7.53
CA CYS A 108 -3.97 -1.86 6.90
C CYS A 108 -2.68 -2.21 7.68
N ALA A 109 -1.96 -1.22 8.20
CA ALA A 109 -0.78 -1.43 9.04
C ALA A 109 -1.12 -2.24 10.29
N ALA A 110 -2.14 -1.82 11.02
CA ALA A 110 -2.56 -2.48 12.25
C ALA A 110 -2.99 -3.93 12.01
N PHE A 111 -3.95 -4.16 11.14
CA PHE A 111 -4.49 -5.49 10.88
C PHE A 111 -3.51 -6.39 10.12
N GLY A 112 -2.73 -5.84 9.18
CA GLY A 112 -1.72 -6.59 8.43
C GLY A 112 -0.52 -7.02 9.26
N THR A 113 -0.29 -6.41 10.42
CA THR A 113 0.71 -6.84 11.40
C THR A 113 0.11 -7.85 12.39
N LEU A 114 -1.10 -7.58 12.91
CA LEU A 114 -1.70 -8.44 13.94
C LEU A 114 -2.21 -9.77 13.39
N PHE A 115 -2.86 -9.79 12.22
CA PHE A 115 -3.46 -11.03 11.71
C PHE A 115 -2.44 -12.16 11.47
N PRO A 116 -1.30 -11.93 10.77
CA PRO A 116 -0.28 -12.97 10.63
C PRO A 116 0.25 -13.47 11.98
N ALA A 117 0.50 -12.55 12.91
CA ALA A 117 0.99 -12.91 14.26
C ALA A 117 -0.03 -13.73 15.05
N LEU A 118 -1.31 -13.38 14.99
CA LEU A 118 -2.39 -14.15 15.65
C LEU A 118 -2.57 -15.53 15.01
N PHE A 119 -2.53 -15.65 13.69
CA PHE A 119 -2.65 -16.94 13.00
C PHE A 119 -1.43 -17.82 13.20
N ALA A 120 -0.24 -17.24 13.42
CA ALA A 120 0.96 -17.97 13.81
C ALA A 120 0.96 -18.43 15.28
N GLY A 121 -0.05 -18.04 16.08
CA GLY A 121 -0.15 -18.37 17.49
C GLY A 121 0.84 -17.62 18.39
N THR A 122 1.36 -16.48 17.94
CA THR A 122 2.27 -15.64 18.75
C THR A 122 1.56 -15.16 20.00
N ASP A 123 2.20 -15.37 21.18
CA ASP A 123 1.69 -14.83 22.45
C ASP A 123 1.80 -13.29 22.42
N GLN A 124 0.63 -12.63 22.41
CA GLN A 124 0.55 -11.17 22.33
C GLN A 124 0.70 -10.46 23.69
N LEU A 125 0.79 -11.22 24.78
CA LEU A 125 0.83 -10.66 26.13
C LEU A 125 2.24 -10.69 26.75
N HIS A 126 3.18 -11.39 26.13
CA HIS A 126 4.55 -11.54 26.64
C HIS A 126 5.59 -11.34 25.53
N GLY A 127 6.79 -10.92 25.95
CA GLY A 127 7.96 -10.84 25.08
C GLY A 127 7.73 -10.05 23.78
N ASP A 128 8.13 -10.63 22.68
CA ASP A 128 8.06 -10.06 21.33
C ASP A 128 6.63 -9.74 20.87
N GLY A 129 5.66 -10.56 21.26
CA GLY A 129 4.25 -10.32 20.92
C GLY A 129 3.67 -9.11 21.63
N LEU A 130 4.01 -8.90 22.91
CA LEU A 130 3.59 -7.68 23.63
C LEU A 130 4.17 -6.42 22.99
N MET A 131 5.43 -6.47 22.57
CA MET A 131 6.06 -5.34 21.88
C MET A 131 5.39 -5.03 20.55
N LEU A 132 5.09 -6.08 19.77
CA LEU A 132 4.34 -5.96 18.51
C LEU A 132 2.97 -5.31 18.76
N LEU A 133 2.24 -5.79 19.78
CA LEU A 133 0.95 -5.24 20.18
C LEU A 133 1.05 -3.77 20.59
N CYS A 134 2.04 -3.40 21.41
CA CYS A 134 2.29 -2.01 21.78
C CYS A 134 2.55 -1.11 20.55
N GLY A 135 3.39 -1.55 19.63
CA GLY A 135 3.67 -0.83 18.39
C GLY A 135 2.40 -0.61 17.56
N VAL A 136 1.56 -1.64 17.43
CA VAL A 136 0.28 -1.54 16.73
C VAL A 136 -0.70 -0.62 17.46
N CYS A 137 -0.77 -0.65 18.78
CA CYS A 137 -1.61 0.26 19.56
C CYS A 137 -1.21 1.73 19.33
N VAL A 138 0.09 2.04 19.31
CA VAL A 138 0.58 3.39 19.00
C VAL A 138 0.24 3.77 17.56
N THR A 139 0.35 2.85 16.61
CA THR A 139 -0.06 3.05 15.22
C THR A 139 -1.55 3.41 15.13
N ILE A 140 -2.42 2.63 15.79
CA ILE A 140 -3.88 2.91 15.84
C ILE A 140 -4.16 4.28 16.47
N ALA A 141 -3.47 4.63 17.55
CA ALA A 141 -3.60 5.95 18.18
C ALA A 141 -3.21 7.08 17.19
N GLY A 142 -2.11 6.92 16.47
CA GLY A 142 -1.70 7.87 15.42
C GLY A 142 -2.76 8.04 14.34
N ILE A 143 -3.34 6.93 13.86
CA ILE A 143 -4.44 6.95 12.88
C ILE A 143 -5.67 7.69 13.42
N ALA A 144 -6.07 7.41 14.67
CA ALA A 144 -7.21 8.06 15.31
C ALA A 144 -7.00 9.58 15.41
N VAL A 145 -5.78 10.01 15.75
CA VAL A 145 -5.40 11.43 15.80
C VAL A 145 -5.45 12.07 14.41
N ILE A 146 -4.97 11.38 13.36
CA ILE A 146 -5.08 11.87 11.97
C ILE A 146 -6.56 11.95 11.54
N GLY A 147 -7.37 10.94 11.88
CA GLY A 147 -8.81 10.98 11.65
C GLY A 147 -9.49 12.17 12.31
N TYR A 148 -9.10 12.49 13.55
CA TYR A 148 -9.58 13.69 14.28
C TYR A 148 -9.12 14.99 13.60
N ALA A 149 -7.88 15.06 13.08
CA ALA A 149 -7.43 16.21 12.28
C ALA A 149 -8.31 16.39 11.02
N GLY A 150 -8.70 15.30 10.36
CA GLY A 150 -9.64 15.33 9.24
C GLY A 150 -11.03 15.85 9.63
N SER A 151 -11.54 15.47 10.80
CA SER A 151 -12.81 15.99 11.32
C SER A 151 -12.72 17.51 11.61
N LEU A 152 -11.63 17.96 12.20
CA LEU A 152 -11.38 19.40 12.43
C LEU A 152 -11.28 20.17 11.11
N ARG A 153 -10.60 19.61 10.12
CA ARG A 153 -10.56 20.18 8.76
C ARG A 153 -11.96 20.34 8.20
N ALA A 154 -12.77 19.27 8.24
CA ALA A 154 -14.13 19.30 7.73
C ALA A 154 -15.02 20.31 8.43
N ALA A 155 -14.84 20.52 9.74
CA ALA A 155 -15.59 21.51 10.50
C ALA A 155 -15.22 22.97 10.15
N ASN A 156 -13.99 23.22 9.72
CA ASN A 156 -13.47 24.56 9.45
C ASN A 156 -13.61 25.01 7.98
N MET A 157 -14.05 24.11 7.08
CA MET A 157 -14.20 24.41 5.65
C MET A 157 -15.67 24.60 5.30
N SER A 158 -15.96 25.59 4.46
CA SER A 158 -17.27 25.73 3.82
C SER A 158 -17.53 24.56 2.86
N ASP A 159 -18.79 24.34 2.49
CA ASP A 159 -19.13 23.25 1.58
C ASP A 159 -18.52 23.45 0.19
N ASP A 160 -18.40 24.70 -0.27
CA ASP A 160 -17.72 25.02 -1.53
C ASP A 160 -16.22 24.71 -1.46
N GLU A 161 -15.56 25.04 -0.35
CA GLU A 161 -14.14 24.71 -0.14
C GLU A 161 -13.91 23.20 -0.03
N LYS A 162 -14.81 22.45 0.64
CA LYS A 162 -14.76 20.98 0.69
C LYS A 162 -14.84 20.37 -0.70
N ASN A 163 -15.81 20.81 -1.51
CA ASN A 163 -16.04 20.32 -2.87
C ASN A 163 -14.92 20.74 -3.84
N ALA A 164 -14.30 21.92 -3.62
CA ALA A 164 -13.15 22.34 -4.40
C ALA A 164 -11.89 21.51 -4.07
N ALA A 165 -11.74 21.08 -2.80
CA ALA A 165 -10.60 20.27 -2.36
C ALA A 165 -10.79 18.77 -2.64
N VAL A 166 -12.04 18.26 -2.57
CA VAL A 166 -12.40 16.84 -2.72
C VAL A 166 -13.73 16.74 -3.45
N LYS A 167 -13.73 16.11 -4.60
CA LYS A 167 -14.86 16.10 -5.57
C LYS A 167 -16.22 15.68 -4.99
N ASP A 168 -16.27 14.70 -4.08
CA ASP A 168 -17.50 14.17 -3.48
C ASP A 168 -17.32 14.02 -1.95
N PHE A 169 -16.96 15.11 -1.27
CA PHE A 169 -16.63 15.05 0.16
C PHE A 169 -17.79 14.51 1.01
N ALA A 170 -17.51 13.42 1.75
CA ALA A 170 -18.46 12.78 2.66
C ALA A 170 -17.71 12.12 3.83
N LEU A 171 -17.52 12.83 4.94
CA LEU A 171 -16.64 12.40 6.03
C LEU A 171 -17.01 11.03 6.60
N THR A 172 -18.24 10.84 7.10
CA THR A 172 -18.65 9.58 7.74
C THR A 172 -18.59 8.39 6.79
N LYS A 173 -19.14 8.56 5.58
CA LYS A 173 -19.11 7.51 4.55
C LYS A 173 -17.67 7.21 4.14
N GLY A 174 -16.85 8.23 3.97
CA GLY A 174 -15.45 8.09 3.61
C GLY A 174 -14.64 7.37 4.67
N LEU A 175 -14.85 7.67 5.96
CA LEU A 175 -14.18 6.97 7.07
C LEU A 175 -14.56 5.48 7.10
N LEU A 176 -15.83 5.13 6.97
CA LEU A 176 -16.27 3.73 6.94
C LEU A 176 -15.68 2.98 5.75
N VAL A 177 -15.68 3.59 4.57
CA VAL A 177 -15.07 3.02 3.36
C VAL A 177 -13.56 2.88 3.52
N ALA A 178 -12.87 3.85 4.14
CA ALA A 178 -11.44 3.79 4.40
C ALA A 178 -11.06 2.68 5.41
N LEU A 179 -11.85 2.50 6.47
CA LEU A 179 -11.66 1.41 7.42
C LEU A 179 -11.84 0.04 6.75
N LEU A 180 -12.93 -0.13 5.97
CA LEU A 180 -13.13 -1.35 5.18
C LEU A 180 -11.98 -1.61 4.22
N ALA A 181 -11.55 -0.58 3.48
CA ALA A 181 -10.41 -0.65 2.58
C ALA A 181 -9.14 -1.11 3.31
N GLY A 182 -8.89 -0.59 4.51
CA GLY A 182 -7.73 -0.95 5.31
C GLY A 182 -7.75 -2.41 5.76
N VAL A 183 -8.88 -2.89 6.28
CA VAL A 183 -9.04 -4.31 6.69
C VAL A 183 -8.86 -5.25 5.50
N MET A 184 -9.51 -4.98 4.37
CA MET A 184 -9.36 -5.78 3.16
C MET A 184 -7.94 -5.68 2.58
N SER A 185 -7.28 -4.51 2.70
CA SER A 185 -5.89 -4.33 2.27
C SER A 185 -4.90 -5.11 3.13
N ALA A 186 -5.21 -5.40 4.39
CA ALA A 186 -4.40 -6.25 5.26
C ALA A 186 -4.28 -7.69 4.74
N CYS A 187 -5.22 -8.15 3.89
CA CYS A 187 -5.12 -9.44 3.21
C CYS A 187 -3.85 -9.57 2.36
N PHE A 188 -3.23 -8.46 1.95
CA PHE A 188 -1.93 -8.51 1.27
C PHE A 188 -0.86 -9.14 2.17
N ALA A 189 -0.77 -8.71 3.42
CA ALA A 189 0.19 -9.29 4.38
C ALA A 189 -0.06 -10.78 4.61
N LEU A 190 -1.33 -11.20 4.74
CA LEU A 190 -1.70 -12.61 4.83
C LEU A 190 -1.30 -13.39 3.56
N GLY A 191 -1.41 -12.77 2.39
CA GLY A 191 -0.97 -13.37 1.13
C GLY A 191 0.55 -13.55 1.07
N LEU A 192 1.34 -12.61 1.61
CA LEU A 192 2.79 -12.74 1.74
C LEU A 192 3.17 -13.86 2.71
N ASP A 193 2.48 -13.95 3.84
CA ASP A 193 2.72 -14.99 4.83
C ASP A 193 2.39 -16.38 4.28
N ALA A 194 1.24 -16.56 3.62
CA ALA A 194 0.83 -17.78 2.96
C ALA A 194 1.86 -18.29 1.93
N GLY A 195 2.56 -17.37 1.26
CA GLY A 195 3.62 -17.67 0.30
C GLY A 195 5.00 -17.95 0.93
N GLY A 196 5.11 -18.09 2.25
CA GLY A 196 6.38 -18.33 2.94
C GLY A 196 7.16 -19.54 2.45
N HIS A 197 6.48 -20.60 1.98
CA HIS A 197 7.12 -21.77 1.34
C HIS A 197 7.86 -21.40 0.05
N ILE A 198 7.27 -20.52 -0.78
CA ILE A 198 7.86 -20.04 -2.03
C ILE A 198 9.15 -19.26 -1.74
N ARG A 199 9.12 -18.38 -0.74
CA ARG A 199 10.30 -17.61 -0.32
C ARG A 199 11.42 -18.54 0.15
N ARG A 200 11.09 -19.55 0.97
CA ARG A 200 12.08 -20.54 1.42
C ARG A 200 12.65 -21.35 0.26
N ALA A 201 11.80 -21.77 -0.70
CA ALA A 201 12.24 -22.48 -1.90
C ALA A 201 13.19 -21.64 -2.76
N ALA A 202 12.93 -20.35 -2.92
CA ALA A 202 13.82 -19.43 -3.62
C ALA A 202 15.18 -19.36 -2.94
N LEU A 203 15.21 -19.14 -1.61
CA LEU A 203 16.45 -19.08 -0.82
C LEU A 203 17.25 -20.38 -0.89
N SER A 204 16.61 -21.54 -0.72
CA SER A 204 17.28 -22.85 -0.80
C SER A 204 17.77 -23.16 -2.22
N GLY A 205 17.16 -22.57 -3.24
CA GLY A 205 17.62 -22.64 -4.63
C GLY A 205 18.77 -21.70 -4.98
N GLY A 206 19.20 -20.84 -4.03
CA GLY A 206 20.31 -19.90 -4.23
C GLY A 206 19.90 -18.49 -4.66
N ALA A 207 18.62 -18.16 -4.60
CA ALA A 207 18.19 -16.77 -4.84
C ALA A 207 18.77 -15.82 -3.79
N ALA A 208 19.15 -14.61 -4.22
CA ALA A 208 19.61 -13.59 -3.29
C ALA A 208 18.49 -13.24 -2.29
N PRO A 209 18.78 -13.10 -0.98
CA PRO A 209 17.81 -12.75 0.06
C PRO A 209 17.00 -11.47 -0.25
N LEU A 210 17.64 -10.54 -0.95
CA LEU A 210 17.04 -9.27 -1.41
C LEU A 210 15.75 -9.45 -2.25
N TYR A 211 15.65 -10.56 -2.98
CA TYR A 211 14.59 -10.76 -3.99
C TYR A 211 13.70 -11.97 -3.68
N ALA A 212 14.07 -12.80 -2.70
CA ALA A 212 13.44 -14.09 -2.44
C ALA A 212 11.91 -14.02 -2.17
N GLY A 213 11.41 -12.89 -1.68
CA GLY A 213 9.97 -12.66 -1.45
C GLY A 213 9.19 -12.17 -2.68
N LEU A 214 9.88 -11.67 -3.72
CA LEU A 214 9.21 -11.04 -4.87
C LEU A 214 8.30 -11.99 -5.67
N PRO A 215 8.59 -13.31 -5.80
CA PRO A 215 7.64 -14.25 -6.43
C PRO A 215 6.29 -14.35 -5.72
N VAL A 216 6.27 -14.16 -4.40
CA VAL A 216 5.02 -14.12 -3.61
C VAL A 216 4.29 -12.81 -3.84
N VAL A 217 5.01 -11.69 -3.86
CA VAL A 217 4.44 -10.37 -4.18
C VAL A 217 3.70 -10.41 -5.52
N PHE A 218 4.28 -11.06 -6.56
CA PHE A 218 3.62 -11.22 -7.84
C PHE A 218 2.28 -11.98 -7.72
N LEU A 219 2.22 -13.07 -6.96
CA LEU A 219 0.99 -13.85 -6.80
C LEU A 219 -0.12 -13.05 -6.12
N VAL A 220 0.22 -12.30 -5.07
CA VAL A 220 -0.75 -11.45 -4.36
C VAL A 220 -1.22 -10.32 -5.27
N THR A 221 -0.31 -9.66 -6.00
CA THR A 221 -0.69 -8.59 -6.94
C THR A 221 -1.49 -9.11 -8.12
N LEU A 222 -1.20 -10.33 -8.62
CA LEU A 222 -2.00 -11.02 -9.63
C LEU A 222 -3.45 -11.21 -9.16
N GLY A 223 -3.66 -11.67 -7.92
CA GLY A 223 -5.00 -11.78 -7.33
C GLY A 223 -5.73 -10.44 -7.30
N GLY A 224 -5.06 -9.39 -6.86
CA GLY A 224 -5.60 -8.04 -6.85
C GLY A 224 -5.90 -7.49 -8.24
N PHE A 225 -5.05 -7.80 -9.22
CA PHE A 225 -5.30 -7.45 -10.62
C PHE A 225 -6.58 -8.10 -11.15
N ILE A 226 -6.82 -9.38 -10.86
CA ILE A 226 -8.03 -10.09 -11.29
C ILE A 226 -9.28 -9.34 -10.82
N THR A 227 -9.36 -8.96 -9.54
CA THR A 227 -10.50 -8.22 -8.98
C THR A 227 -10.66 -6.84 -9.63
N ASN A 228 -9.57 -6.09 -9.72
CA ASN A 228 -9.60 -4.72 -10.24
C ASN A 228 -9.88 -4.71 -11.76
N ALA A 229 -9.29 -5.63 -12.52
CA ALA A 229 -9.54 -5.76 -13.95
C ALA A 229 -11.00 -6.13 -14.23
N ALA A 230 -11.56 -7.10 -13.49
CA ALA A 230 -12.97 -7.46 -13.63
C ALA A 230 -13.90 -6.25 -13.37
N TYR A 231 -13.61 -5.45 -12.34
CA TYR A 231 -14.35 -4.24 -12.05
C TYR A 231 -14.20 -3.20 -13.16
N CYS A 232 -12.96 -2.89 -13.58
CA CYS A 232 -12.70 -1.88 -14.62
C CYS A 232 -13.31 -2.27 -15.97
N LEU A 233 -13.17 -3.53 -16.38
CA LEU A 233 -13.78 -4.01 -17.62
C LEU A 233 -15.31 -3.90 -17.60
N ARG A 234 -15.94 -4.26 -16.46
CA ARG A 234 -17.38 -4.05 -16.27
C ARG A 234 -17.75 -2.58 -16.37
N GLN A 235 -16.97 -1.67 -15.78
CA GLN A 235 -17.23 -0.23 -15.85
C GLN A 235 -17.01 0.32 -17.27
N ASN A 236 -15.98 -0.14 -17.98
CA ASN A 236 -15.76 0.23 -19.39
C ASN A 236 -16.96 -0.15 -20.26
N VAL A 237 -17.55 -1.32 -20.07
CA VAL A 237 -18.76 -1.73 -20.79
C VAL A 237 -19.96 -0.87 -20.38
N LYS A 238 -20.18 -0.69 -19.07
CA LYS A 238 -21.32 0.07 -18.53
C LYS A 238 -21.30 1.55 -18.96
N ASN A 239 -20.13 2.17 -18.95
CA ASN A 239 -19.94 3.60 -19.21
C ASN A 239 -19.59 3.87 -20.68
N HIS A 240 -19.52 2.85 -21.54
CA HIS A 240 -19.12 2.95 -22.95
C HIS A 240 -17.73 3.57 -23.15
N THR A 241 -16.82 3.36 -22.20
CA THR A 241 -15.46 3.94 -22.17
C THR A 241 -14.39 3.00 -22.74
N ALA A 242 -14.73 1.80 -23.20
CA ALA A 242 -13.78 0.86 -23.83
C ALA A 242 -13.08 1.46 -25.07
N ARG A 243 -13.69 2.44 -25.72
CA ARG A 243 -13.11 3.19 -26.85
C ARG A 243 -11.96 4.12 -26.45
N ASP A 244 -11.80 4.47 -25.17
CA ASP A 244 -10.73 5.36 -24.68
C ASP A 244 -9.34 4.90 -25.14
N TYR A 245 -9.14 3.58 -25.22
CA TYR A 245 -7.86 2.99 -25.64
C TYR A 245 -7.55 3.18 -27.13
N PHE A 246 -8.55 3.46 -27.97
CA PHE A 246 -8.43 3.47 -29.44
C PHE A 246 -8.82 4.81 -30.07
N SER A 247 -9.59 5.64 -29.36
CA SER A 247 -10.15 6.90 -29.93
C SER A 247 -9.25 8.11 -29.72
N CYS A 248 -8.23 8.01 -28.86
CA CYS A 248 -7.30 9.12 -28.64
C CYS A 248 -6.16 9.13 -29.70
N SER A 249 -5.52 10.28 -29.88
CA SER A 249 -4.36 10.40 -30.77
C SER A 249 -3.19 9.55 -30.25
N SER A 250 -2.31 9.09 -31.16
CA SER A 250 -1.11 8.30 -30.78
C SER A 250 -0.23 9.03 -29.75
N ARG A 251 -0.19 10.36 -29.78
CA ARG A 251 0.55 11.18 -28.81
C ARG A 251 -0.09 11.12 -27.43
N VAL A 252 -1.42 11.18 -27.33
CA VAL A 252 -2.15 11.06 -26.06
C VAL A 252 -2.03 9.63 -25.52
N LEU A 253 -2.15 8.63 -26.39
CA LEU A 253 -1.96 7.22 -26.01
C LEU A 253 -0.56 6.99 -25.41
N ALA A 254 0.49 7.42 -26.09
CA ALA A 254 1.87 7.29 -25.60
C ALA A 254 2.08 8.03 -24.26
N ASN A 255 1.53 9.26 -24.12
CA ASN A 255 1.54 10.00 -22.87
C ASN A 255 0.86 9.21 -21.73
N ASN A 256 -0.33 8.68 -21.97
CA ASN A 256 -1.13 7.98 -20.96
C ASN A 256 -0.45 6.67 -20.55
N VAL A 257 0.04 5.87 -21.49
CA VAL A 257 0.78 4.63 -21.20
C VAL A 257 2.05 4.93 -20.40
N PHE A 258 2.81 5.97 -20.78
CA PHE A 258 4.01 6.38 -20.03
C PHE A 258 3.70 6.75 -18.59
N PHE A 259 2.68 7.60 -18.35
CA PHE A 259 2.34 8.02 -16.99
C PHE A 259 1.68 6.90 -16.18
N CYS A 260 0.92 5.99 -16.81
CA CYS A 260 0.44 4.78 -16.15
C CYS A 260 1.59 3.84 -15.76
N ALA A 261 2.59 3.65 -16.63
CA ALA A 261 3.78 2.86 -16.32
C ALA A 261 4.61 3.50 -15.19
N LEU A 262 4.82 4.82 -15.25
CA LEU A 262 5.51 5.57 -14.18
C LEU A 262 4.76 5.44 -12.84
N ALA A 263 3.44 5.61 -12.83
CA ALA A 263 2.63 5.38 -11.63
C ALA A 263 2.74 3.93 -11.14
N GLY A 264 2.78 2.96 -12.06
CA GLY A 264 2.91 1.54 -11.77
C GLY A 264 4.24 1.19 -11.10
N VAL A 265 5.37 1.66 -11.64
CA VAL A 265 6.69 1.39 -11.04
C VAL A 265 6.86 2.08 -9.68
N LEU A 266 6.36 3.32 -9.55
CA LEU A 266 6.37 4.02 -8.27
C LEU A 266 5.52 3.28 -7.23
N TRP A 267 4.36 2.78 -7.61
CA TRP A 267 3.52 1.98 -6.72
C TRP A 267 4.20 0.66 -6.31
N TYR A 268 4.84 -0.05 -7.24
CA TYR A 268 5.51 -1.32 -6.97
C TYR A 268 6.76 -1.15 -6.12
N SER A 269 7.42 0.01 -6.17
CA SER A 269 8.67 0.28 -5.43
C SER A 269 8.55 0.03 -3.93
N GLN A 270 7.36 0.15 -3.33
CA GLN A 270 7.14 -0.15 -1.91
C GLN A 270 7.42 -1.61 -1.57
N PHE A 271 6.99 -2.55 -2.40
CA PHE A 271 7.16 -3.99 -2.14
C PHE A 271 8.57 -4.45 -2.48
N PHE A 272 9.14 -3.89 -3.54
CA PHE A 272 10.56 -4.07 -3.83
C PHE A 272 11.41 -3.56 -2.67
N GLY A 273 11.14 -2.35 -2.20
CA GLY A 273 11.82 -1.76 -1.04
C GLY A 273 11.59 -2.54 0.26
N LEU A 274 10.38 -3.05 0.49
CA LEU A 274 10.06 -3.86 1.65
C LEU A 274 10.89 -5.17 1.66
N GLU A 275 10.85 -5.95 0.58
CA GLU A 275 11.54 -7.23 0.51
C GLU A 275 13.06 -7.05 0.55
N THR A 276 13.59 -6.05 -0.16
CA THR A 276 15.00 -5.70 -0.09
C THR A 276 15.39 -5.20 1.31
N GLY A 277 14.60 -4.32 1.91
CA GLY A 277 14.86 -3.78 3.24
C GLY A 277 14.84 -4.84 4.34
N LYS A 278 13.93 -5.81 4.27
CA LYS A 278 13.86 -6.94 5.22
C LYS A 278 15.19 -7.71 5.34
N SER A 279 15.94 -7.85 4.25
CA SER A 279 17.21 -8.57 4.29
C SER A 279 18.29 -7.86 5.11
N PHE A 280 18.10 -6.60 5.46
CA PHE A 280 18.98 -5.80 6.32
C PHE A 280 18.46 -5.64 7.76
N LEU A 281 17.24 -6.12 8.07
CA LEU A 281 16.67 -6.01 9.42
C LEU A 281 17.21 -7.07 10.40
N GLY A 282 18.09 -7.96 9.95
CA GLY A 282 18.62 -9.06 10.73
C GLY A 282 17.59 -10.18 10.96
N ASP A 283 17.87 -11.05 11.94
CA ASP A 283 17.03 -12.20 12.28
C ASP A 283 15.97 -11.88 13.37
N SER A 284 15.72 -10.59 13.66
CA SER A 284 14.74 -10.20 14.65
C SER A 284 13.32 -10.52 14.16
N PRO A 285 12.59 -11.50 14.76
CA PRO A 285 11.24 -11.84 14.35
C PRO A 285 10.28 -10.65 14.48
N VAL A 286 10.48 -9.81 15.49
CA VAL A 286 9.65 -8.62 15.75
C VAL A 286 9.83 -7.56 14.66
N LEU A 287 11.08 -7.24 14.28
CA LEU A 287 11.34 -6.27 13.22
C LEU A 287 10.81 -6.76 11.86
N LEU A 288 11.00 -8.05 11.57
CA LEU A 288 10.48 -8.65 10.35
C LEU A 288 8.95 -8.61 10.31
N ALA A 289 8.26 -8.96 11.41
CA ALA A 289 6.82 -8.87 11.53
C ALA A 289 6.33 -7.41 11.45
N PHE A 290 7.03 -6.49 12.13
CA PHE A 290 6.65 -5.08 12.18
C PHE A 290 7.02 -4.31 10.89
N SER A 291 7.82 -4.89 9.99
CA SER A 291 8.23 -4.26 8.73
C SER A 291 7.03 -3.83 7.86
N TRP A 292 5.92 -4.55 7.94
CA TRP A 292 4.67 -4.17 7.30
C TRP A 292 4.09 -2.86 7.87
N SER A 293 4.02 -2.74 9.20
CA SER A 293 3.60 -1.49 9.86
C SER A 293 4.55 -0.33 9.55
N ILE A 294 5.86 -0.59 9.48
CA ILE A 294 6.85 0.42 9.09
C ILE A 294 6.53 0.95 7.69
N LEU A 295 6.37 0.05 6.71
CA LEU A 295 6.03 0.40 5.33
C LEU A 295 4.77 1.26 5.27
N MET A 296 3.69 0.79 5.89
CA MET A 296 2.40 1.47 5.83
C MET A 296 2.42 2.82 6.56
N SER A 297 3.09 2.90 7.71
CA SER A 297 3.24 4.17 8.46
C SER A 297 4.01 5.20 7.65
N LEU A 298 5.09 4.81 6.99
CA LEU A 298 5.87 5.69 6.11
C LEU A 298 5.05 6.11 4.87
N ASN A 299 4.26 5.21 4.30
CA ASN A 299 3.32 5.55 3.24
C ASN A 299 2.33 6.64 3.69
N VAL A 300 1.80 6.54 4.91
CA VAL A 300 0.91 7.58 5.49
C VAL A 300 1.64 8.90 5.64
N VAL A 301 2.86 8.89 6.20
CA VAL A 301 3.67 10.11 6.37
C VAL A 301 3.90 10.81 5.04
N PHE A 302 4.42 10.09 4.04
CA PHE A 302 4.72 10.68 2.72
C PHE A 302 3.46 11.09 1.95
N SER A 303 2.34 10.37 2.11
CA SER A 303 1.06 10.77 1.52
C SER A 303 0.56 12.11 2.08
N ASN A 304 0.75 12.34 3.38
CA ASN A 304 0.40 13.63 3.98
C ASN A 304 1.36 14.75 3.56
N VAL A 305 2.64 14.46 3.35
CA VAL A 305 3.57 15.42 2.72
C VAL A 305 3.06 15.84 1.34
N TRP A 306 2.64 14.88 0.49
CA TRP A 306 2.01 15.20 -0.78
C TRP A 306 0.70 15.97 -0.63
N GLY A 307 -0.14 15.61 0.35
CA GLY A 307 -1.38 16.35 0.65
C GLY A 307 -1.12 17.81 1.01
N ILE A 308 -0.02 18.10 1.75
CA ILE A 308 0.40 19.47 2.06
C ILE A 308 0.89 20.19 0.79
N ILE A 309 1.73 19.54 -0.03
CA ILE A 309 2.23 20.08 -1.30
C ILE A 309 1.09 20.37 -2.27
N LEU A 310 0.12 19.46 -2.39
CA LEU A 310 -1.08 19.58 -3.22
C LEU A 310 -2.15 20.50 -2.63
N LYS A 311 -1.85 21.13 -1.48
CA LYS A 311 -2.74 22.10 -0.78
C LYS A 311 -4.08 21.51 -0.31
N GLU A 312 -4.17 20.19 -0.11
CA GLU A 312 -5.38 19.54 0.41
C GLU A 312 -5.73 19.99 1.84
N TRP A 313 -4.73 20.42 2.61
CA TRP A 313 -4.89 20.95 3.99
C TRP A 313 -5.02 22.47 4.06
N ARG A 314 -5.17 23.14 2.89
CA ARG A 314 -5.36 24.60 2.86
C ARG A 314 -6.69 24.96 3.53
N GLY A 315 -6.69 25.98 4.38
CA GLY A 315 -7.89 26.46 5.08
C GLY A 315 -8.30 25.61 6.32
N CYS A 316 -7.61 24.50 6.62
CA CYS A 316 -7.98 23.62 7.74
C CYS A 316 -7.85 24.23 9.15
N GLY A 317 -7.18 25.39 9.26
CA GLY A 317 -6.91 26.06 10.54
C GLY A 317 -5.71 25.45 11.29
N LYS A 318 -5.10 26.27 12.17
CA LYS A 318 -3.88 25.90 12.91
C LYS A 318 -4.08 24.65 13.79
N LYS A 319 -5.26 24.50 14.41
CA LYS A 319 -5.56 23.35 15.27
C LYS A 319 -5.55 22.03 14.49
N ALA A 320 -6.21 21.98 13.34
CA ALA A 320 -6.23 20.77 12.50
C ALA A 320 -4.83 20.41 12.01
N ALA A 321 -4.03 21.40 11.59
CA ALA A 321 -2.64 21.19 11.18
C ALA A 321 -1.77 20.65 12.33
N ALA A 322 -1.89 21.21 13.55
CA ALA A 322 -1.15 20.74 14.72
C ALA A 322 -1.52 19.30 15.11
N VAL A 323 -2.82 18.97 15.06
CA VAL A 323 -3.29 17.60 15.34
C VAL A 323 -2.81 16.61 14.26
N LEU A 324 -2.78 17.01 12.97
CA LEU A 324 -2.20 16.19 11.91
C LEU A 324 -0.73 15.89 12.21
N VAL A 325 0.08 16.91 12.51
CA VAL A 325 1.50 16.74 12.83
C VAL A 325 1.68 15.81 14.04
N ALA A 326 0.87 15.97 15.10
CA ALA A 326 0.91 15.06 16.25
C ALA A 326 0.61 13.60 15.87
N GLY A 327 -0.37 13.34 15.01
CA GLY A 327 -0.68 12.00 14.52
C GLY A 327 0.45 11.41 13.69
N LEU A 328 1.08 12.20 12.81
CA LEU A 328 2.25 11.76 12.04
C LEU A 328 3.45 11.44 12.93
N LEU A 329 3.70 12.25 13.96
CA LEU A 329 4.76 11.98 14.93
C LEU A 329 4.51 10.70 15.72
N LEU A 330 3.25 10.39 16.08
CA LEU A 330 2.90 9.11 16.72
C LEU A 330 3.19 7.92 15.79
N LEU A 331 2.91 8.02 14.49
CA LEU A 331 3.25 6.97 13.53
C LEU A 331 4.77 6.77 13.43
N ILE A 332 5.54 7.84 13.37
CA ILE A 332 7.00 7.77 13.36
C ILE A 332 7.52 7.18 14.67
N ALA A 333 6.97 7.59 15.81
CA ALA A 333 7.33 7.07 17.13
C ALA A 333 7.06 5.56 17.24
N SER A 334 5.95 5.04 16.68
CA SER A 334 5.66 3.60 16.68
C SER A 334 6.77 2.78 16.00
N VAL A 335 7.30 3.30 14.89
CA VAL A 335 8.41 2.67 14.14
C VAL A 335 9.71 2.70 14.97
N ILE A 336 10.02 3.87 15.56
CA ILE A 336 11.26 4.05 16.35
C ILE A 336 11.25 3.16 17.60
N VAL A 337 10.13 3.14 18.35
CA VAL A 337 10.01 2.35 19.59
C VAL A 337 10.25 0.89 19.33
N VAL A 338 9.63 0.32 18.30
CA VAL A 338 9.82 -1.10 17.97
C VAL A 338 11.24 -1.37 17.46
N ALA A 339 11.83 -0.46 16.67
CA ALA A 339 13.19 -0.62 16.17
C ALA A 339 14.25 -0.53 17.28
N MET A 340 14.08 0.38 18.26
CA MET A 340 15.03 0.56 19.38
C MET A 340 14.95 -0.58 20.40
N ALA A 341 13.79 -1.16 20.62
CA ALA A 341 13.62 -2.23 21.57
C ALA A 341 14.24 -3.57 21.11
N GLN A 342 14.78 -3.62 19.90
CA GLN A 342 15.49 -4.77 19.32
C GLN A 342 17.01 -4.58 19.24
N GLN A 343 17.53 -3.48 19.77
CA GLN A 343 18.97 -3.24 19.96
C GLN A 343 19.41 -3.60 21.36
#